data_0dfee6ebf2eaa60aabdcf34c10be61e6
#
_entry.id   0dfee6ebf2eaa60aabdcf34c10be61e6
#
_cell.length_a   1.000
_cell.length_b   1.000
_cell.length_c   1.000
_cell.angle_alpha   90.00
_cell.angle_beta   90.00
_cell.angle_gamma   90.00
#
_symmetry.space_group_name_H-M   'P 1'
#
loop_
_entity.id
_entity.type
_entity.pdbx_description
1 polymer ?
#
loop_
_entity_poly.entity_id
_entity_poly.type
_entity_poly.pdbx_seq_one_letter_code
_entity_poly.pdbx_strand_id
1 'polypeptide(L)'
;MSRRSADMKWAAILMGPGVILTILFIIVPFVLSIYLSFTNQRLVPNLNIPTSFVGFLNYERALTRGDFWNALANTGLFVMIIVPIQGAIALSVAMLVNSKLPVRNLFRGIYFVPTVMTMVVVSVIWAAMFRIDGFFNQALDLLTFGALGPVDWLNEKSTALGSLILLSAWQGFPFQMVIYLAGLQAINPELYEAAKVEGSSRWQTFRHVTFPSLRNTHVFVV
;
A
#
# COMPACT_ATOMS: atom_id res chain seq x y z
N MET A 1 17.79 42.65 -17.58
CA MET A 1 17.01 41.42 -17.39
C MET A 1 16.87 41.19 -15.89
N SER A 2 15.65 41.14 -15.36
CA SER A 2 15.47 40.97 -13.91
C SER A 2 15.91 39.55 -13.50
N ARG A 3 16.50 39.40 -12.31
CA ARG A 3 16.91 38.09 -11.74
C ARG A 3 15.77 37.05 -11.89
N ARG A 4 14.55 37.47 -11.73
CA ARG A 4 13.34 36.65 -11.86
C ARG A 4 13.16 36.02 -13.25
N SER A 5 13.57 36.70 -14.32
CA SER A 5 13.47 36.14 -15.69
C SER A 5 14.57 35.15 -16.02
N ALA A 6 15.75 35.30 -15.41
CA ALA A 6 16.82 34.30 -15.51
C ALA A 6 16.47 33.04 -14.71
N ASP A 7 15.95 33.18 -13.49
CA ASP A 7 15.53 32.05 -12.66
C ASP A 7 14.41 31.24 -13.32
N MET A 8 13.47 31.90 -13.99
CA MET A 8 12.38 31.25 -14.72
C MET A 8 12.86 30.45 -15.93
N LYS A 9 13.89 30.93 -16.64
CA LYS A 9 14.51 30.18 -17.76
C LYS A 9 15.24 28.93 -17.27
N TRP A 10 16.01 29.05 -16.19
CA TRP A 10 16.69 27.89 -15.61
C TRP A 10 15.72 26.88 -15.02
N ALA A 11 14.65 27.34 -14.37
CA ALA A 11 13.57 26.45 -13.91
C ALA A 11 12.92 25.70 -15.07
N ALA A 12 12.60 26.39 -16.18
CA ALA A 12 12.02 25.76 -17.36
C ALA A 12 12.95 24.72 -18.01
N ILE A 13 14.25 25.00 -18.08
CA ILE A 13 15.25 24.07 -18.65
C ILE A 13 15.42 22.84 -17.76
N LEU A 14 15.48 23.02 -16.42
CA LEU A 14 15.68 21.91 -15.48
C LEU A 14 14.42 21.07 -15.29
N MET A 15 13.24 21.70 -15.23
CA MET A 15 11.96 21.00 -15.06
C MET A 15 11.37 20.51 -16.38
N GLY A 16 11.73 21.15 -17.50
CA GLY A 16 11.14 20.88 -18.82
C GLY A 16 11.12 19.40 -19.21
N PRO A 17 12.24 18.67 -19.15
CA PRO A 17 12.25 17.23 -19.47
C PRO A 17 11.29 16.42 -18.61
N GLY A 18 11.25 16.69 -17.29
CA GLY A 18 10.34 16.00 -16.37
C GLY A 18 8.87 16.31 -16.67
N VAL A 19 8.54 17.57 -16.94
CA VAL A 19 7.18 18.00 -17.32
C VAL A 19 6.75 17.36 -18.63
N ILE A 20 7.62 17.35 -19.65
CA ILE A 20 7.32 16.70 -20.94
C ILE A 20 7.03 15.22 -20.76
N LEU A 21 7.88 14.49 -20.01
CA LEU A 21 7.66 13.07 -19.73
C LEU A 21 6.35 12.85 -18.97
N THR A 22 6.03 13.70 -18.00
CA THR A 22 4.77 13.62 -17.26
C THR A 22 3.57 13.84 -18.18
N ILE A 23 3.63 14.82 -19.07
CA ILE A 23 2.56 15.08 -20.05
C ILE A 23 2.41 13.87 -20.97
N LEU A 24 3.50 13.40 -21.59
CA LEU A 24 3.45 12.31 -22.59
C LEU A 24 3.04 10.96 -21.98
N PHE A 25 3.51 10.61 -20.80
CA PHE A 25 3.32 9.27 -20.24
C PHE A 25 2.24 9.18 -19.16
N ILE A 26 1.77 10.31 -18.63
CA ILE A 26 0.72 10.32 -17.61
C ILE A 26 -0.52 11.07 -18.13
N ILE A 27 -0.36 12.33 -18.50
CA ILE A 27 -1.53 13.17 -18.85
C ILE A 27 -2.17 12.72 -20.16
N VAL A 28 -1.39 12.51 -21.21
CA VAL A 28 -1.94 12.08 -22.52
C VAL A 28 -2.67 10.73 -22.42
N PRO A 29 -2.08 9.65 -21.82
CA PRO A 29 -2.81 8.39 -21.63
C PRO A 29 -4.05 8.53 -20.75
N PHE A 30 -4.01 9.37 -19.73
CA PHE A 30 -5.16 9.64 -18.86
C PHE A 30 -6.32 10.26 -19.64
N VAL A 31 -6.05 11.33 -20.44
CA VAL A 31 -7.06 11.97 -21.28
C VAL A 31 -7.59 11.01 -22.34
N LEU A 32 -6.69 10.22 -22.96
CA LEU A 32 -7.09 9.20 -23.93
C LEU A 32 -7.98 8.14 -23.27
N SER A 33 -7.68 7.70 -22.05
CA SER A 33 -8.52 6.73 -21.32
C SER A 33 -9.92 7.28 -21.06
N ILE A 34 -10.04 8.55 -20.69
CA ILE A 34 -11.34 9.21 -20.55
C ILE A 34 -12.08 9.24 -21.90
N TYR A 35 -11.42 9.63 -22.98
CA TYR A 35 -12.04 9.64 -24.31
C TYR A 35 -12.49 8.23 -24.72
N LEU A 36 -11.62 7.23 -24.58
CA LEU A 36 -11.91 5.85 -24.93
C LEU A 36 -13.03 5.24 -24.09
N SER A 37 -13.24 5.71 -22.85
CA SER A 37 -14.34 5.23 -22.01
C SER A 37 -15.73 5.53 -22.60
N PHE A 38 -15.83 6.52 -23.50
CA PHE A 38 -17.05 6.86 -24.23
C PHE A 38 -17.14 6.19 -25.61
N THR A 39 -16.21 5.32 -25.94
CA THR A 39 -16.17 4.61 -27.25
C THR A 39 -16.36 3.10 -27.07
N ASN A 40 -16.70 2.41 -28.17
CA ASN A 40 -16.78 0.94 -28.20
C ASN A 40 -15.42 0.29 -28.52
N GLN A 41 -14.30 1.00 -28.38
CA GLN A 41 -13.00 0.48 -28.73
C GLN A 41 -12.63 -0.74 -27.87
N ARG A 42 -12.14 -1.78 -28.53
CA ARG A 42 -11.70 -3.03 -27.87
C ARG A 42 -10.18 -3.11 -27.83
N LEU A 43 -9.62 -3.77 -26.81
CA LEU A 43 -8.18 -4.04 -26.70
C LEU A 43 -7.65 -4.83 -27.90
N VAL A 44 -8.44 -5.78 -28.41
CA VAL A 44 -8.16 -6.49 -29.64
C VAL A 44 -9.09 -5.91 -30.72
N PRO A 45 -8.54 -5.16 -31.68
CA PRO A 45 -9.35 -4.54 -32.73
C PRO A 45 -10.07 -5.63 -33.55
N ASN A 46 -11.36 -5.49 -33.69
CA ASN A 46 -12.12 -6.30 -34.66
C ASN A 46 -12.32 -5.46 -35.91
N LEU A 47 -11.67 -5.87 -37.01
CA LEU A 47 -11.72 -5.15 -38.28
C LEU A 47 -13.14 -4.94 -38.82
N ASN A 48 -14.09 -5.76 -38.38
CA ASN A 48 -15.49 -5.72 -38.81
C ASN A 48 -16.35 -4.76 -37.96
N ILE A 49 -15.80 -4.20 -36.87
CA ILE A 49 -16.53 -3.28 -35.97
C ILE A 49 -15.75 -1.97 -35.88
N PRO A 50 -16.18 -0.93 -36.57
CA PRO A 50 -15.53 0.37 -36.49
C PRO A 50 -15.66 0.95 -35.08
N THR A 51 -14.62 1.64 -34.63
CA THR A 51 -14.67 2.39 -33.38
C THR A 51 -15.68 3.53 -33.52
N SER A 52 -16.67 3.57 -32.65
CA SER A 52 -17.72 4.57 -32.62
C SER A 52 -17.88 5.17 -31.22
N PHE A 53 -18.38 6.37 -31.15
CA PHE A 53 -18.74 7.01 -29.89
C PHE A 53 -20.06 6.42 -29.39
N VAL A 54 -20.06 5.88 -28.17
CA VAL A 54 -21.23 5.22 -27.56
C VAL A 54 -21.78 5.94 -26.32
N GLY A 55 -21.26 7.13 -26.06
CA GLY A 55 -21.68 7.91 -24.89
C GLY A 55 -21.46 7.15 -23.57
N PHE A 56 -22.46 7.14 -22.71
CA PHE A 56 -22.39 6.52 -21.37
C PHE A 56 -22.69 5.02 -21.33
N LEU A 57 -22.85 4.37 -22.48
CA LEU A 57 -23.23 2.95 -22.54
C LEU A 57 -22.26 2.03 -21.76
N ASN A 58 -20.97 2.33 -21.76
CA ASN A 58 -19.97 1.54 -21.02
C ASN A 58 -20.17 1.69 -19.51
N TYR A 59 -20.52 2.87 -19.03
CA TYR A 59 -20.80 3.15 -17.62
C TYR A 59 -22.11 2.48 -17.18
N GLU A 60 -23.16 2.55 -17.99
CA GLU A 60 -24.42 1.85 -17.75
C GLU A 60 -24.20 0.35 -17.62
N ARG A 61 -23.47 -0.24 -18.58
CA ARG A 61 -23.10 -1.67 -18.53
C ARG A 61 -22.29 -2.03 -17.29
N ALA A 62 -21.34 -1.20 -16.88
CA ALA A 62 -20.56 -1.45 -15.68
C ALA A 62 -21.46 -1.40 -14.42
N LEU A 63 -22.30 -0.40 -14.29
CA LEU A 63 -23.16 -0.19 -13.12
C LEU A 63 -24.29 -1.24 -13.00
N THR A 64 -24.73 -1.80 -14.13
CA THR A 64 -25.78 -2.85 -14.15
C THR A 64 -25.23 -4.25 -13.94
N ARG A 65 -23.90 -4.45 -14.02
CA ARG A 65 -23.28 -5.77 -13.81
C ARG A 65 -23.00 -6.02 -12.33
N GLY A 66 -23.46 -7.17 -11.83
CA GLY A 66 -23.16 -7.61 -10.47
C GLY A 66 -21.66 -7.75 -10.16
N ASP A 67 -20.87 -8.16 -11.16
CA ASP A 67 -19.41 -8.31 -11.02
C ASP A 67 -18.72 -7.01 -10.63
N PHE A 68 -19.20 -5.87 -11.15
CA PHE A 68 -18.66 -4.55 -10.80
C PHE A 68 -18.85 -4.24 -9.30
N TRP A 69 -20.06 -4.46 -8.79
CA TRP A 69 -20.37 -4.21 -7.40
C TRP A 69 -19.66 -5.16 -6.46
N ASN A 70 -19.51 -6.44 -6.85
CA ASN A 70 -18.73 -7.42 -6.11
C ASN A 70 -17.23 -7.00 -6.06
N ALA A 71 -16.67 -6.58 -7.18
CA ALA A 71 -15.28 -6.09 -7.22
C ALA A 71 -15.09 -4.84 -6.35
N LEU A 72 -16.03 -3.91 -6.41
CA LEU A 72 -16.01 -2.69 -5.59
C LEU A 72 -16.13 -3.00 -4.09
N ALA A 73 -17.02 -3.91 -3.72
CA ALA A 73 -17.18 -4.36 -2.34
C ALA A 73 -15.92 -5.06 -1.82
N ASN A 74 -15.31 -5.95 -2.61
CA ASN A 74 -14.06 -6.62 -2.26
C ASN A 74 -12.90 -5.62 -2.12
N THR A 75 -12.81 -4.64 -3.01
CA THR A 75 -11.80 -3.58 -2.93
C THR A 75 -12.01 -2.72 -1.67
N GLY A 76 -13.25 -2.33 -1.40
CA GLY A 76 -13.59 -1.59 -0.19
C GLY A 76 -13.25 -2.36 1.09
N LEU A 77 -13.59 -3.65 1.14
CA LEU A 77 -13.27 -4.52 2.28
C LEU A 77 -11.75 -4.70 2.43
N PHE A 78 -11.04 -4.92 1.31
CA PHE A 78 -9.58 -5.00 1.28
C PHE A 78 -8.95 -3.75 1.89
N VAL A 79 -9.32 -2.55 1.43
CA VAL A 79 -8.78 -1.27 1.91
C VAL A 79 -9.11 -1.06 3.40
N MET A 80 -10.36 -1.32 3.81
CA MET A 80 -10.77 -1.16 5.20
C MET A 80 -9.99 -2.05 6.17
N ILE A 81 -9.51 -3.20 5.73
CA ILE A 81 -8.76 -4.12 6.57
C ILE A 81 -7.25 -3.88 6.45
N ILE A 82 -6.72 -3.70 5.22
CA ILE A 82 -5.28 -3.60 5.00
C ILE A 82 -4.69 -2.32 5.60
N VAL A 83 -5.37 -1.19 5.42
CA VAL A 83 -4.83 0.10 5.86
C VAL A 83 -4.60 0.15 7.38
N PRO A 84 -5.57 -0.19 8.25
CA PRO A 84 -5.33 -0.19 9.69
C PRO A 84 -4.34 -1.27 10.14
N ILE A 85 -4.39 -2.48 9.56
CA ILE A 85 -3.48 -3.57 9.93
C ILE A 85 -2.04 -3.21 9.55
N GLN A 86 -1.82 -2.80 8.33
CA GLN A 86 -0.49 -2.46 7.82
C GLN A 86 0.09 -1.24 8.55
N GLY A 87 -0.71 -0.22 8.79
CA GLY A 87 -0.32 0.96 9.58
C GLY A 87 0.01 0.62 11.03
N ALA A 88 -0.78 -0.25 11.67
CA ALA A 88 -0.51 -0.72 13.02
C ALA A 88 0.78 -1.53 13.12
N ILE A 89 1.02 -2.46 12.19
CA ILE A 89 2.28 -3.22 12.10
C ILE A 89 3.45 -2.27 11.89
N ALA A 90 3.34 -1.38 10.91
CA ALA A 90 4.38 -0.41 10.55
C ALA A 90 4.76 0.50 11.73
N LEU A 91 3.77 1.07 12.42
CA LEU A 91 3.98 1.91 13.61
C LEU A 91 4.61 1.10 14.76
N SER A 92 4.12 -0.10 15.03
CA SER A 92 4.64 -0.95 16.09
C SER A 92 6.12 -1.29 15.85
N VAL A 93 6.46 -1.69 14.62
CA VAL A 93 7.85 -1.99 14.25
C VAL A 93 8.71 -0.73 14.24
N ALA A 94 8.19 0.42 13.78
CA ALA A 94 8.90 1.70 13.84
C ALA A 94 9.25 2.10 15.28
N MET A 95 8.33 1.93 16.23
CA MET A 95 8.58 2.19 17.66
C MET A 95 9.65 1.23 18.23
N LEU A 96 9.61 -0.05 17.87
CA LEU A 96 10.63 -1.01 18.28
C LEU A 96 12.00 -0.64 17.73
N VAL A 97 12.10 -0.29 16.45
CA VAL A 97 13.35 0.12 15.80
C VAL A 97 13.85 1.48 16.29
N ASN A 98 12.96 2.37 16.72
CA ASN A 98 13.32 3.68 17.30
C ASN A 98 13.92 3.54 18.70
N SER A 99 13.63 2.46 19.41
CA SER A 99 14.21 2.20 20.74
C SER A 99 15.71 1.90 20.64
N LYS A 100 16.45 2.09 21.77
CA LYS A 100 17.92 1.85 21.85
C LYS A 100 18.25 0.35 21.90
N LEU A 101 17.79 -0.45 20.95
CA LEU A 101 18.11 -1.88 20.90
C LEU A 101 19.51 -2.12 20.30
N PRO A 102 20.33 -3.00 20.88
CA PRO A 102 21.72 -3.25 20.43
C PRO A 102 21.78 -3.86 19.01
N VAL A 103 20.71 -4.50 18.53
CA VAL A 103 20.67 -5.23 17.24
C VAL A 103 19.83 -4.47 16.18
N ARG A 104 19.62 -3.16 16.36
CA ARG A 104 18.77 -2.30 15.53
C ARG A 104 19.05 -2.43 14.02
N ASN A 105 20.32 -2.46 13.62
CA ASN A 105 20.70 -2.52 12.22
C ASN A 105 20.36 -3.86 11.55
N LEU A 106 20.47 -4.97 12.30
CA LEU A 106 20.07 -6.30 11.82
C LEU A 106 18.55 -6.37 11.60
N PHE A 107 17.77 -5.88 12.56
CA PHE A 107 16.31 -5.80 12.42
C PHE A 107 15.90 -4.93 11.24
N ARG A 108 16.54 -3.79 11.02
CA ARG A 108 16.29 -2.97 9.82
C ARG A 108 16.54 -3.75 8.54
N GLY A 109 17.62 -4.51 8.44
CA GLY A 109 17.91 -5.34 7.27
C GLY A 109 16.81 -6.37 7.01
N ILE A 110 16.41 -7.13 8.04
CA ILE A 110 15.39 -8.19 7.93
C ILE A 110 14.02 -7.62 7.52
N TYR A 111 13.59 -6.51 8.15
CA TYR A 111 12.31 -5.90 7.83
C TYR A 111 12.27 -5.25 6.45
N PHE A 112 13.43 -4.93 5.86
CA PHE A 112 13.51 -4.37 4.50
C PHE A 112 13.48 -5.41 3.39
N VAL A 113 13.73 -6.69 3.68
CA VAL A 113 13.73 -7.79 2.69
C VAL A 113 12.49 -7.77 1.79
N PRO A 114 11.25 -7.63 2.31
CA PRO A 114 10.06 -7.61 1.47
C PRO A 114 10.05 -6.51 0.42
N THR A 115 10.61 -5.35 0.73
CA THR A 115 10.62 -4.18 -0.17
C THR A 115 11.61 -4.31 -1.32
N VAL A 116 12.69 -5.07 -1.12
CA VAL A 116 13.75 -5.26 -2.13
C VAL A 116 13.39 -6.37 -3.12
N MET A 117 12.50 -7.28 -2.73
CA MET A 117 12.07 -8.39 -3.57
C MET A 117 11.14 -7.91 -4.69
N THR A 118 11.35 -8.43 -5.90
CA THR A 118 10.42 -8.16 -7.00
C THR A 118 9.06 -8.81 -6.75
N MET A 119 7.98 -8.19 -7.22
CA MET A 119 6.62 -8.71 -7.06
C MET A 119 6.45 -10.14 -7.61
N VAL A 120 7.16 -10.47 -8.69
CA VAL A 120 7.13 -11.82 -9.29
C VAL A 120 7.70 -12.85 -8.31
N VAL A 121 8.86 -12.58 -7.70
CA VAL A 121 9.48 -13.48 -6.73
C VAL A 121 8.59 -13.65 -5.49
N VAL A 122 8.06 -12.56 -4.98
CA VAL A 122 7.11 -12.58 -3.85
C VAL A 122 5.90 -13.45 -4.19
N SER A 123 5.29 -13.25 -5.36
CA SER A 123 4.10 -14.02 -5.78
C SER A 123 4.38 -15.52 -5.87
N VAL A 124 5.53 -15.92 -6.41
CA VAL A 124 5.91 -17.35 -6.51
C VAL A 124 6.12 -17.97 -5.13
N ILE A 125 6.84 -17.27 -4.23
CA ILE A 125 7.09 -17.77 -2.87
C ILE A 125 5.76 -17.91 -2.11
N TRP A 126 4.91 -16.88 -2.12
CA TRP A 126 3.65 -16.91 -1.40
C TRP A 126 2.66 -17.89 -1.99
N ALA A 127 2.61 -18.05 -3.33
CA ALA A 127 1.81 -19.08 -3.96
C ALA A 127 2.24 -20.48 -3.50
N ALA A 128 3.55 -20.75 -3.37
CA ALA A 128 4.03 -22.02 -2.84
C ALA A 128 3.68 -22.19 -1.34
N MET A 129 3.74 -21.13 -0.54
CA MET A 129 3.35 -21.17 0.88
C MET A 129 1.85 -21.41 1.09
N PHE A 130 1.00 -20.92 0.18
CA PHE A 130 -0.46 -21.08 0.21
C PHE A 130 -0.96 -22.39 -0.43
N ARG A 131 -0.10 -23.23 -0.97
CA ARG A 131 -0.51 -24.53 -1.50
C ARG A 131 -1.12 -25.42 -0.41
N ILE A 132 -1.91 -26.41 -0.83
CA ILE A 132 -2.53 -27.39 0.09
C ILE A 132 -1.46 -28.12 0.94
N ASP A 133 -0.32 -28.44 0.33
CA ASP A 133 0.86 -29.03 0.95
C ASP A 133 1.87 -27.98 1.46
N GLY A 134 1.52 -26.70 1.42
CA GLY A 134 2.39 -25.58 1.71
C GLY A 134 2.52 -25.26 3.20
N PHE A 135 3.37 -24.27 3.50
CA PHE A 135 3.74 -23.85 4.86
C PHE A 135 2.53 -23.50 5.74
N PHE A 136 1.55 -22.77 5.21
CA PHE A 136 0.41 -22.34 6.03
C PHE A 136 -0.48 -23.49 6.45
N ASN A 137 -0.69 -24.49 5.61
CA ASN A 137 -1.44 -25.69 6.00
C ASN A 137 -0.65 -26.57 6.95
N GLN A 138 0.65 -26.72 6.77
CA GLN A 138 1.50 -27.44 7.73
C GLN A 138 1.51 -26.76 9.10
N ALA A 139 1.60 -25.42 9.14
CA ALA A 139 1.51 -24.66 10.37
C ALA A 139 0.11 -24.78 11.03
N LEU A 140 -0.94 -24.74 10.23
CA LEU A 140 -2.32 -24.93 10.70
C LEU A 140 -2.52 -26.32 11.32
N ASP A 141 -2.06 -27.34 10.63
CA ASP A 141 -2.10 -28.75 11.11
C ASP A 141 -1.39 -28.91 12.45
N LEU A 142 -0.18 -28.36 12.55
CA LEU A 142 0.62 -28.39 13.78
C LEU A 142 -0.07 -27.64 14.93
N LEU A 143 -0.64 -26.47 14.67
CA LEU A 143 -1.29 -25.63 15.70
C LEU A 143 -2.63 -26.19 16.16
N THR A 144 -3.33 -26.90 15.28
CA THR A 144 -4.68 -27.45 15.55
C THR A 144 -4.67 -28.95 15.83
N PHE A 145 -3.49 -29.58 15.85
CA PHE A 145 -3.33 -31.03 16.02
C PHE A 145 -4.17 -31.84 15.01
N GLY A 146 -4.25 -31.37 13.76
CA GLY A 146 -5.03 -32.00 12.69
C GLY A 146 -6.54 -31.75 12.76
N ALA A 147 -7.04 -30.92 13.68
CA ALA A 147 -8.46 -30.66 13.84
C ALA A 147 -9.08 -29.83 12.68
N LEU A 148 -8.28 -28.98 12.06
CA LEU A 148 -8.68 -28.21 10.87
C LEU A 148 -7.97 -28.85 9.67
N GLY A 149 -8.75 -29.38 8.73
CA GLY A 149 -8.23 -29.94 7.49
C GLY A 149 -7.52 -28.89 6.62
N PRO A 150 -6.87 -29.31 5.53
CA PRO A 150 -6.17 -28.39 4.64
C PRO A 150 -7.13 -27.38 4.02
N VAL A 151 -6.73 -26.11 4.02
CA VAL A 151 -7.48 -24.97 3.48
C VAL A 151 -6.95 -24.63 2.09
N ASP A 152 -7.83 -24.42 1.12
CA ASP A 152 -7.46 -23.87 -0.18
C ASP A 152 -7.47 -22.33 -0.11
N TRP A 153 -6.34 -21.77 0.31
CA TRP A 153 -6.18 -20.35 0.62
C TRP A 153 -6.49 -19.41 -0.53
N LEU A 154 -6.27 -19.80 -1.78
CA LEU A 154 -6.35 -18.92 -2.93
C LEU A 154 -7.59 -19.13 -3.80
N ASN A 155 -8.17 -20.33 -3.79
CA ASN A 155 -9.30 -20.66 -4.68
C ASN A 155 -10.66 -20.60 -3.97
N GLU A 156 -10.69 -20.59 -2.64
CA GLU A 156 -11.93 -20.41 -1.89
C GLU A 156 -12.24 -18.92 -1.68
N LYS A 157 -13.50 -18.53 -1.93
CA LYS A 157 -13.96 -17.13 -1.74
C LYS A 157 -13.80 -16.63 -0.31
N SER A 158 -13.90 -17.52 0.66
CA SER A 158 -13.81 -17.21 2.09
C SER A 158 -12.40 -16.85 2.54
N THR A 159 -11.38 -17.40 1.91
CA THR A 159 -9.97 -17.30 2.32
C THR A 159 -9.11 -16.44 1.39
N ALA A 160 -9.46 -16.39 0.09
CA ALA A 160 -8.65 -15.73 -0.92
C ALA A 160 -8.35 -14.24 -0.61
N LEU A 161 -9.37 -13.48 -0.20
CA LEU A 161 -9.18 -12.07 0.16
C LEU A 161 -8.29 -11.91 1.39
N GLY A 162 -8.47 -12.76 2.41
CA GLY A 162 -7.63 -12.78 3.62
C GLY A 162 -6.17 -13.09 3.31
N SER A 163 -5.93 -14.05 2.42
CA SER A 163 -4.60 -14.43 1.95
C SER A 163 -3.88 -13.28 1.24
N LEU A 164 -4.60 -12.57 0.37
CA LEU A 164 -4.08 -11.38 -0.32
C LEU A 164 -3.80 -10.23 0.66
N ILE A 165 -4.65 -10.02 1.67
CA ILE A 165 -4.43 -9.03 2.73
C ILE A 165 -3.16 -9.36 3.52
N LEU A 166 -2.96 -10.62 3.89
CA LEU A 166 -1.78 -11.06 4.63
C LEU A 166 -0.48 -10.80 3.84
N LEU A 167 -0.45 -11.21 2.56
CA LEU A 167 0.66 -10.95 1.67
C LEU A 167 0.93 -9.44 1.53
N SER A 168 -0.11 -8.67 1.26
CA SER A 168 0.01 -7.21 1.05
C SER A 168 0.47 -6.49 2.31
N ALA A 169 -0.02 -6.90 3.48
CA ALA A 169 0.42 -6.36 4.76
C ALA A 169 1.91 -6.59 4.98
N TRP A 170 2.38 -7.83 4.75
CA TRP A 170 3.78 -8.18 4.89
C TRP A 170 4.69 -7.43 3.89
N GLN A 171 4.24 -7.25 2.66
CA GLN A 171 5.05 -6.58 1.63
C GLN A 171 5.10 -5.06 1.81
N GLY A 172 4.01 -4.45 2.25
CA GLY A 172 3.89 -2.99 2.28
C GLY A 172 4.30 -2.33 3.60
N PHE A 173 4.23 -3.04 4.76
CA PHE A 173 4.54 -2.42 6.04
C PHE A 173 5.96 -1.85 6.16
N PRO A 174 7.03 -2.39 5.52
CA PRO A 174 8.36 -1.86 5.70
C PRO A 174 8.52 -0.42 5.16
N PHE A 175 7.87 -0.11 4.06
CA PHE A 175 7.88 1.25 3.51
C PHE A 175 7.19 2.23 4.46
N GLN A 176 6.01 1.87 4.96
CA GLN A 176 5.28 2.68 5.94
C GLN A 176 6.05 2.80 7.27
N MET A 177 6.75 1.73 7.69
CA MET A 177 7.60 1.74 8.88
C MET A 177 8.68 2.82 8.80
N VAL A 178 9.33 3.01 7.65
CA VAL A 178 10.35 4.06 7.49
C VAL A 178 9.75 5.44 7.63
N ILE A 179 8.58 5.66 7.07
CA ILE A 179 7.86 6.93 7.18
C ILE A 179 7.50 7.22 8.65
N TYR A 180 6.96 6.21 9.36
CA TYR A 180 6.70 6.33 10.78
C TYR A 180 7.97 6.55 11.60
N LEU A 181 9.06 5.86 11.27
CA LEU A 181 10.34 6.04 11.96
C LEU A 181 10.86 7.48 11.80
N ALA A 182 10.78 8.04 10.60
CA ALA A 182 11.13 9.44 10.36
C ALA A 182 10.23 10.40 11.16
N GLY A 183 8.93 10.14 11.18
CA GLY A 183 7.96 10.89 11.98
C GLY A 183 8.27 10.83 13.48
N LEU A 184 8.59 9.65 14.01
CA LEU A 184 8.96 9.46 15.42
C LEU A 184 10.24 10.22 15.79
N GLN A 185 11.22 10.28 14.89
CA GLN A 185 12.48 11.00 15.09
C GLN A 185 12.32 12.53 15.01
N ALA A 186 11.25 13.01 14.40
CA ALA A 186 10.94 14.44 14.30
C ALA A 186 10.18 14.98 15.53
N ILE A 187 9.70 14.11 16.43
CA ILE A 187 9.02 14.55 17.66
C ILE A 187 10.03 15.20 18.62
N ASN A 188 9.68 16.38 19.13
CA ASN A 188 10.53 17.09 20.09
C ASN A 188 10.76 16.23 21.36
N PRO A 189 12.02 15.92 21.72
CA PRO A 189 12.35 15.15 22.92
C PRO A 189 11.80 15.74 24.22
N GLU A 190 11.67 17.05 24.31
CA GLU A 190 11.14 17.75 25.49
C GLU A 190 9.73 17.29 25.87
N LEU A 191 8.91 16.90 24.89
CA LEU A 191 7.57 16.35 25.14
C LEU A 191 7.63 15.03 25.93
N TYR A 192 8.61 14.20 25.64
CA TYR A 192 8.81 12.94 26.36
C TYR A 192 9.38 13.16 27.76
N GLU A 193 10.25 14.18 27.91
CA GLU A 193 10.79 14.55 29.20
C GLU A 193 9.70 15.13 30.11
N ALA A 194 8.84 16.02 29.58
CA ALA A 194 7.69 16.55 30.32
C ALA A 194 6.74 15.43 30.77
N ALA A 195 6.36 14.53 29.87
CA ALA A 195 5.52 13.39 30.21
C ALA A 195 6.13 12.49 31.29
N LYS A 196 7.46 12.34 31.29
CA LYS A 196 8.17 11.57 32.32
C LYS A 196 8.15 12.27 33.68
N VAL A 197 8.32 13.62 33.72
CA VAL A 197 8.24 14.43 34.95
C VAL A 197 6.84 14.36 35.54
N GLU A 198 5.80 14.34 34.69
CA GLU A 198 4.40 14.19 35.10
C GLU A 198 4.04 12.77 35.55
N GLY A 199 4.99 11.82 35.52
CA GLY A 199 4.76 10.42 35.92
C GLY A 199 3.92 9.60 34.92
N SER A 200 3.82 10.03 33.68
CA SER A 200 3.06 9.32 32.65
C SER A 200 3.59 7.91 32.40
N SER A 201 2.71 6.92 32.38
CA SER A 201 3.03 5.54 31.97
C SER A 201 3.36 5.49 30.46
N ARG A 202 4.02 4.40 30.01
CA ARG A 202 4.36 4.20 28.58
C ARG A 202 3.12 4.26 27.67
N TRP A 203 1.99 3.73 28.11
CA TRP A 203 0.74 3.78 27.36
C TRP A 203 0.14 5.20 27.30
N GLN A 204 0.21 5.94 28.42
CA GLN A 204 -0.22 7.34 28.45
C GLN A 204 0.66 8.22 27.55
N THR A 205 1.97 8.05 27.62
CA THR A 205 2.92 8.75 26.72
C THR A 205 2.64 8.42 25.26
N PHE A 206 2.39 7.14 24.91
CA PHE A 206 2.01 6.77 23.56
C PHE A 206 0.73 7.47 23.11
N ARG A 207 -0.33 7.40 23.93
CA ARG A 207 -1.66 7.92 23.57
C ARG A 207 -1.72 9.44 23.50
N HIS A 208 -1.00 10.15 24.39
CA HIS A 208 -1.12 11.61 24.53
C HIS A 208 0.03 12.39 23.90
N VAL A 209 1.19 11.77 23.69
CA VAL A 209 2.35 12.43 23.09
C VAL A 209 2.66 11.81 21.72
N THR A 210 2.99 10.51 21.64
CA THR A 210 3.50 9.89 20.42
C THR A 210 2.46 9.87 19.31
N PHE A 211 1.29 9.29 19.58
CA PHE A 211 0.24 9.10 18.56
C PHE A 211 -0.30 10.42 18.00
N PRO A 212 -0.63 11.45 18.83
CA PRO A 212 -1.07 12.74 18.33
C PRO A 212 0.01 13.49 17.53
N SER A 213 1.28 13.39 17.96
CA SER A 213 2.41 14.05 17.28
C SER A 213 2.65 13.47 15.88
N LEU A 214 2.24 12.23 15.64
CA LEU A 214 2.32 11.56 14.32
C LEU A 214 1.11 11.84 13.41
N ARG A 215 0.21 12.76 13.76
CA ARG A 215 -1.02 13.02 12.98
C ARG A 215 -0.74 13.22 11.49
N ASN A 216 0.23 14.06 11.14
CA ASN A 216 0.57 14.32 9.74
C ASN A 216 1.17 13.07 9.06
N THR A 217 1.95 12.29 9.81
CA THR A 217 2.50 11.02 9.34
C THR A 217 1.40 10.00 9.10
N HIS A 218 0.38 9.91 9.99
CA HIS A 218 -0.77 9.03 9.78
C HIS A 218 -1.52 9.36 8.49
N VAL A 219 -1.80 10.66 8.26
CA VAL A 219 -2.48 11.11 7.03
C VAL A 219 -1.66 10.80 5.76
N PHE A 220 -0.34 10.80 5.86
CA PHE A 220 0.53 10.47 4.72
C PHE A 220 0.62 8.97 4.45
N VAL A 221 0.50 8.14 5.49
CA VAL A 221 0.62 6.67 5.39
C VAL A 221 -0.69 6.03 4.95
N VAL A 222 -1.84 6.61 5.30
CA VAL A 222 -3.20 6.16 4.93
C VAL A 222 -3.62 6.70 3.58
#